data_b46fc848e5e77bc725c4fd2fdefe20ac
#
_entry.id   b46fc848e5e77bc725c4fd2fdefe20ac
#
_cell.length_a   1.000
_cell.length_b   1.000
_cell.length_c   1.000
_cell.angle_alpha   90.00
_cell.angle_beta   90.00
_cell.angle_gamma   90.00
#
_symmetry.space_group_name_H-M   'P 1'
#
loop_
_entity.id
_entity.type
_entity.pdbx_description
1 polymer ?
#
loop_
_entity_poly.entity_id
_entity_poly.type
_entity_poly.pdbx_seq_one_letter_code
_entity_poly.pdbx_strand_id
1 'polypeptide(L)'
;MKVLIIGGGASGMMAALSARKEGAEVCILERQARVGRKLLATGNGRCNLSNTKLTMKNYHGQNAVFAQTALQAFDTQKTLAFFQSLGLITTVEPSGKVYPLSDQAGSVVDVLRLALEEMGVEIRTS
;
A
#
# COMPACT_ATOMS: atom_id res chain seq x y z
N MET A 1 -9.31 -21.19 3.00
CA MET A 1 -9.41 -20.61 1.63
C MET A 1 -8.01 -20.30 1.13
N LYS A 2 -7.74 -20.55 -0.15
CA LYS A 2 -6.50 -20.16 -0.81
C LYS A 2 -6.76 -18.95 -1.73
N VAL A 3 -5.88 -17.96 -1.66
CA VAL A 3 -5.96 -16.74 -2.47
C VAL A 3 -4.66 -16.58 -3.25
N LEU A 4 -4.78 -16.47 -4.57
CA LEU A 4 -3.66 -16.20 -5.48
C LEU A 4 -3.77 -14.76 -5.97
N ILE A 5 -2.71 -13.98 -5.78
CA ILE A 5 -2.66 -12.58 -6.17
C ILE A 5 -1.66 -12.42 -7.31
N ILE A 6 -2.09 -11.83 -8.41
CA ILE A 6 -1.24 -11.55 -9.56
C ILE A 6 -0.74 -10.12 -9.49
N GLY A 7 0.55 -9.99 -9.28
CA GLY A 7 1.26 -8.72 -9.16
C GLY A 7 1.55 -8.31 -7.72
N GLY A 8 2.82 -8.11 -7.42
CA GLY A 8 3.34 -7.68 -6.11
C GLY A 8 3.56 -6.17 -6.01
N GLY A 9 2.67 -5.36 -6.62
CA GLY A 9 2.65 -3.91 -6.43
C GLY A 9 1.95 -3.51 -5.13
N ALA A 10 1.71 -2.22 -4.93
CA ALA A 10 1.07 -1.69 -3.72
C ALA A 10 -0.28 -2.37 -3.44
N SER A 11 -1.15 -2.42 -4.44
CA SER A 11 -2.49 -3.02 -4.29
C SER A 11 -2.43 -4.53 -4.02
N GLY A 12 -1.51 -5.25 -4.70
CA GLY A 12 -1.34 -6.69 -4.48
C GLY A 12 -0.81 -7.01 -3.09
N MET A 13 0.16 -6.26 -2.61
CA MET A 13 0.69 -6.43 -1.25
C MET A 13 -0.39 -6.12 -0.18
N MET A 14 -1.16 -5.04 -0.35
CA MET A 14 -2.25 -4.69 0.56
C MET A 14 -3.37 -5.74 0.54
N ALA A 15 -3.74 -6.25 -0.65
CA ALA A 15 -4.73 -7.32 -0.78
C ALA A 15 -4.26 -8.62 -0.09
N ALA A 16 -2.96 -8.94 -0.20
CA ALA A 16 -2.38 -10.10 0.45
C ALA A 16 -2.44 -10.00 1.99
N LEU A 17 -2.06 -8.84 2.54
CA LEU A 17 -2.13 -8.59 3.98
C LEU A 17 -3.58 -8.67 4.48
N SER A 18 -4.52 -8.09 3.74
CA SER A 18 -5.94 -8.14 4.07
C SER A 18 -6.49 -9.57 4.05
N ALA A 19 -6.23 -10.31 2.98
CA ALA A 19 -6.69 -11.70 2.86
C ALA A 19 -6.07 -12.59 3.94
N ARG A 20 -4.80 -12.39 4.24
CA ARG A 20 -4.10 -13.14 5.29
C ARG A 20 -4.67 -12.86 6.67
N LYS A 21 -5.02 -11.61 6.95
CA LYS A 21 -5.68 -11.22 8.20
C LYS A 21 -7.01 -11.93 8.41
N GLU A 22 -7.74 -12.20 7.33
CA GLU A 22 -8.98 -12.98 7.34
C GLU A 22 -8.75 -14.51 7.35
N GLY A 23 -7.52 -14.97 7.55
CA GLY A 23 -7.19 -16.38 7.69
C GLY A 23 -6.96 -17.15 6.38
N ALA A 24 -6.88 -16.47 5.24
CA ALA A 24 -6.58 -17.14 3.97
C ALA A 24 -5.12 -17.57 3.89
N GLU A 25 -4.85 -18.66 3.18
CA GLU A 25 -3.52 -19.00 2.67
C GLU A 25 -3.27 -18.17 1.41
N VAL A 26 -2.21 -17.37 1.38
CA VAL A 26 -2.00 -16.38 0.32
C VAL A 26 -0.68 -16.58 -0.38
N CYS A 27 -0.72 -16.51 -1.72
CA CYS A 27 0.47 -16.50 -2.58
C CYS A 27 0.40 -15.31 -3.54
N ILE A 28 1.49 -14.54 -3.63
CA ILE A 28 1.68 -13.48 -4.62
C ILE A 28 2.56 -14.00 -5.74
N LEU A 29 2.11 -13.84 -6.99
CA LEU A 29 2.94 -14.05 -8.17
C LEU A 29 3.38 -12.70 -8.72
N GLU A 30 4.68 -12.45 -8.75
CA GLU A 30 5.28 -11.23 -9.29
C GLU A 30 6.24 -11.56 -10.42
N ARG A 31 6.03 -10.95 -11.59
CA ARG A 31 6.90 -11.17 -12.77
C ARG A 31 8.27 -10.51 -12.68
N GLN A 32 8.44 -9.54 -11.79
CA GLN A 32 9.72 -8.90 -11.55
C GLN A 32 10.53 -9.68 -10.49
N ALA A 33 11.82 -9.40 -10.40
CA ALA A 33 12.70 -10.04 -9.42
C ALA A 33 12.32 -9.74 -7.95
N ARG A 34 11.48 -8.72 -7.71
CA ARG A 34 11.03 -8.34 -6.37
C ARG A 34 9.70 -7.58 -6.40
N VAL A 35 8.95 -7.65 -5.31
CA VAL A 35 7.72 -6.89 -5.10
C VAL A 35 7.99 -5.40 -4.88
N GLY A 36 6.97 -4.56 -5.09
CA GLY A 36 7.02 -3.13 -4.76
C GLY A 36 7.88 -2.26 -5.68
N ARG A 37 8.32 -2.77 -6.82
CA ARG A 37 9.26 -2.06 -7.70
C ARG A 37 8.73 -0.69 -8.15
N LYS A 38 7.45 -0.60 -8.52
CA LYS A 38 6.86 0.67 -8.94
C LYS A 38 6.78 1.69 -7.80
N LEU A 39 6.56 1.25 -6.57
CA LEU A 39 6.55 2.13 -5.40
C LEU A 39 7.85 2.90 -5.23
N LEU A 40 8.98 2.29 -5.55
CA LEU A 40 10.31 2.92 -5.43
C LEU A 40 10.48 4.16 -6.32
N ALA A 41 9.72 4.25 -7.42
CA ALA A 41 9.75 5.38 -8.34
C ALA A 41 8.70 6.46 -8.01
N THR A 42 7.72 6.17 -7.17
CA THR A 42 6.66 7.12 -6.84
C THR A 42 7.18 8.28 -5.98
N GLY A 43 6.55 9.46 -6.11
CA GLY A 43 6.92 10.64 -5.34
C GLY A 43 8.39 11.04 -5.51
N ASN A 44 8.96 10.89 -6.71
CA ASN A 44 10.39 11.09 -6.97
C ASN A 44 11.32 10.25 -6.07
N GLY A 45 10.96 8.99 -5.84
CA GLY A 45 11.72 8.08 -4.98
C GLY A 45 11.43 8.21 -3.48
N ARG A 46 10.48 9.07 -3.10
CA ARG A 46 10.08 9.31 -1.71
C ARG A 46 8.82 8.56 -1.30
N CYS A 47 8.01 8.08 -2.25
CA CYS A 47 6.69 7.48 -2.06
C CYS A 47 5.68 8.43 -1.39
N ASN A 48 4.93 9.18 -2.19
CA ASN A 48 3.78 9.94 -1.67
C ASN A 48 2.65 8.97 -1.30
N LEU A 49 2.53 8.65 -0.01
CA LEU A 49 1.58 7.65 0.52
C LEU A 49 0.13 8.09 0.39
N SER A 50 -0.14 9.34 0.71
CA SER A 50 -1.50 9.88 0.77
C SER A 50 -1.46 11.41 0.82
N ASN A 51 -2.62 12.02 1.05
CA ASN A 51 -2.74 13.44 1.28
C ASN A 51 -3.83 13.71 2.34
N THR A 52 -3.51 14.46 3.36
CA THR A 52 -4.43 14.78 4.46
C THR A 52 -5.57 15.71 4.06
N LYS A 53 -5.47 16.33 2.88
CA LYS A 53 -6.48 17.24 2.32
C LYS A 53 -7.35 16.58 1.25
N LEU A 54 -7.31 15.25 1.11
CA LEU A 54 -8.10 14.52 0.12
C LEU A 54 -9.60 14.62 0.40
N THR A 55 -10.35 14.92 -0.66
CA THR A 55 -11.81 14.88 -0.71
C THR A 55 -12.25 14.19 -2.00
N MET A 56 -13.52 13.85 -2.14
CA MET A 56 -14.04 13.26 -3.39
C MET A 56 -13.82 14.15 -4.63
N LYS A 57 -13.64 15.45 -4.44
CA LYS A 57 -13.33 16.40 -5.54
C LYS A 57 -11.97 16.16 -6.20
N ASN A 58 -11.08 15.44 -5.54
CA ASN A 58 -9.76 15.10 -6.06
C ASN A 58 -9.76 13.85 -6.95
N TYR A 59 -10.89 13.14 -7.03
CA TYR A 59 -11.05 11.93 -7.84
C TYR A 59 -11.87 12.25 -9.09
N HIS A 60 -11.33 11.90 -10.25
CA HIS A 60 -11.88 12.25 -11.56
C HIS A 60 -12.13 10.99 -12.39
N GLY A 61 -13.09 11.06 -13.29
CA GLY A 61 -13.47 9.98 -14.18
C GLY A 61 -14.98 10.01 -14.48
N GLN A 62 -15.43 9.09 -15.30
CA GLN A 62 -16.85 9.02 -15.69
C GLN A 62 -17.77 8.71 -14.49
N ASN A 63 -17.25 7.99 -13.50
CA ASN A 63 -18.01 7.60 -12.31
C ASN A 63 -17.09 7.59 -11.07
N ALA A 64 -16.56 8.75 -10.70
CA ALA A 64 -15.68 8.88 -9.54
C ALA A 64 -16.36 8.47 -8.22
N VAL A 65 -17.69 8.64 -8.12
CA VAL A 65 -18.50 8.25 -6.94
C VAL A 65 -18.42 6.73 -6.67
N PHE A 66 -18.17 5.92 -7.69
CA PHE A 66 -17.98 4.47 -7.52
C PHE A 66 -16.90 4.12 -6.49
N ALA A 67 -15.84 4.92 -6.40
CA ALA A 67 -14.75 4.69 -5.45
C ALA A 67 -15.08 5.13 -4.01
N GLN A 68 -16.15 5.89 -3.79
CA GLN A 68 -16.44 6.54 -2.51
C GLN A 68 -16.56 5.53 -1.36
N THR A 69 -17.25 4.42 -1.55
CA THR A 69 -17.43 3.39 -0.51
C THR A 69 -16.09 2.83 -0.04
N ALA A 70 -15.20 2.48 -0.99
CA ALA A 70 -13.88 1.95 -0.66
C ALA A 70 -13.01 3.00 0.03
N LEU A 71 -13.03 4.25 -0.46
CA LEU A 71 -12.24 5.34 0.10
C LEU A 71 -12.70 5.75 1.51
N GLN A 72 -13.99 5.65 1.80
CA GLN A 72 -14.52 5.89 3.15
C GLN A 72 -14.20 4.73 4.11
N ALA A 73 -14.23 3.50 3.60
CA ALA A 73 -13.89 2.32 4.39
C ALA A 73 -12.40 2.29 4.79
N PHE A 74 -11.53 2.81 3.92
CA PHE A 74 -10.08 2.90 4.14
C PHE A 74 -9.56 4.28 3.71
N ASP A 75 -9.84 5.29 4.53
CA ASP A 75 -9.48 6.68 4.31
C ASP A 75 -8.00 6.97 4.63
N THR A 76 -7.58 8.23 4.49
CA THR A 76 -6.21 8.65 4.77
C THR A 76 -5.81 8.35 6.22
N GLN A 77 -6.67 8.61 7.20
CA GLN A 77 -6.34 8.33 8.60
C GLN A 77 -6.12 6.85 8.86
N LYS A 78 -6.99 5.99 8.32
CA LYS A 78 -6.84 4.53 8.42
C LYS A 78 -5.61 4.04 7.68
N THR A 79 -5.30 4.61 6.52
CA THR A 79 -4.08 4.30 5.77
C THR A 79 -2.84 4.62 6.60
N LEU A 80 -2.75 5.79 7.19
CA LEU A 80 -1.60 6.18 8.01
C LEU A 80 -1.49 5.34 9.28
N ALA A 81 -2.62 5.05 9.94
CA ALA A 81 -2.65 4.17 11.10
C ALA A 81 -2.17 2.76 10.76
N PHE A 82 -2.55 2.24 9.60
CA PHE A 82 -2.09 0.95 9.11
C PHE A 82 -0.57 0.93 8.94
N PHE A 83 0.01 1.89 8.22
CA PHE A 83 1.46 1.96 8.05
C PHE A 83 2.20 2.18 9.36
N GLN A 84 1.65 2.98 10.27
CA GLN A 84 2.21 3.14 11.61
C GLN A 84 2.22 1.82 12.37
N SER A 85 1.18 1.00 12.25
CA SER A 85 1.14 -0.34 12.86
C SER A 85 2.22 -1.29 12.32
N LEU A 86 2.69 -1.06 11.09
CA LEU A 86 3.81 -1.78 10.49
C LEU A 86 5.18 -1.20 10.88
N GLY A 87 5.23 -0.12 11.65
CA GLY A 87 6.46 0.54 12.08
C GLY A 87 6.93 1.68 11.18
N LEU A 88 6.13 2.12 10.20
CA LEU A 88 6.48 3.24 9.34
C LEU A 88 6.14 4.57 10.03
N ILE A 89 7.14 5.43 10.20
CA ILE A 89 6.96 6.81 10.65
C ILE A 89 6.76 7.69 9.41
N THR A 90 5.73 8.53 9.42
CA THR A 90 5.39 9.42 8.31
C THR A 90 5.53 10.89 8.70
N THR A 91 5.67 11.75 7.70
CA THR A 91 5.63 13.20 7.84
C THR A 91 4.63 13.79 6.86
N VAL A 92 4.01 14.91 7.24
CA VAL A 92 3.02 15.61 6.42
C VAL A 92 3.59 16.97 6.03
N GLU A 93 3.63 17.25 4.74
CA GLU A 93 4.02 18.56 4.22
C GLU A 93 2.87 19.57 4.31
N PRO A 94 3.13 20.89 4.24
CA PRO A 94 2.08 21.93 4.25
C PRO A 94 1.02 21.74 3.16
N SER A 95 1.37 21.13 2.04
CA SER A 95 0.45 20.78 0.95
C SER A 95 -0.55 19.66 1.32
N GLY A 96 -0.32 18.96 2.43
CA GLY A 96 -1.05 17.78 2.86
C GLY A 96 -0.46 16.45 2.36
N LYS A 97 0.54 16.48 1.48
CA LYS A 97 1.24 15.28 1.01
C LYS A 97 1.94 14.56 2.15
N VAL A 98 1.81 13.24 2.17
CA VAL A 98 2.38 12.38 3.21
C VAL A 98 3.50 11.53 2.62
N TYR A 99 4.63 11.56 3.29
CA TYR A 99 5.82 10.79 2.93
C TYR A 99 6.35 9.98 4.12
N PRO A 100 7.11 8.91 3.90
CA PRO A 100 7.88 8.32 4.99
C PRO A 100 8.88 9.37 5.55
N LEU A 101 9.09 9.35 6.85
CA LEU A 101 10.02 10.29 7.51
C LEU A 101 11.45 10.16 6.96
N SER A 102 11.84 8.98 6.52
CA SER A 102 13.14 8.72 5.87
C SER A 102 13.31 9.42 4.53
N ASP A 103 12.23 9.95 3.94
CA ASP A 103 12.21 10.49 2.57
C ASP A 103 12.57 9.46 1.49
N GLN A 104 12.48 8.17 1.80
CA GLN A 104 12.85 7.09 0.88
C GLN A 104 11.70 6.11 0.69
N ALA A 105 11.30 5.91 -0.56
CA ALA A 105 10.27 4.94 -0.94
C ALA A 105 10.59 3.52 -0.49
N GLY A 106 11.87 3.17 -0.37
CA GLY A 106 12.33 1.88 0.13
C GLY A 106 11.79 1.54 1.51
N SER A 107 11.63 2.52 2.39
CA SER A 107 11.07 2.31 3.73
C SER A 107 9.63 1.79 3.67
N VAL A 108 8.83 2.28 2.72
CA VAL A 108 7.44 1.82 2.52
C VAL A 108 7.41 0.39 2.00
N VAL A 109 8.24 0.08 1.01
CA VAL A 109 8.35 -1.28 0.46
C VAL A 109 8.82 -2.26 1.53
N ASP A 110 9.79 -1.88 2.34
CA ASP A 110 10.37 -2.74 3.38
C ASP A 110 9.34 -3.10 4.45
N VAL A 111 8.56 -2.14 4.96
CA VAL A 111 7.56 -2.45 6.00
C VAL A 111 6.45 -3.35 5.45
N LEU A 112 6.04 -3.18 4.18
CA LEU A 112 5.07 -4.05 3.54
C LEU A 112 5.63 -5.46 3.33
N ARG A 113 6.85 -5.57 2.81
CA ARG A 113 7.51 -6.85 2.57
C ARG A 113 7.72 -7.63 3.87
N LEU A 114 8.20 -6.97 4.91
CA LEU A 114 8.39 -7.59 6.22
C LEU A 114 7.07 -8.07 6.83
N ALA A 115 5.99 -7.28 6.71
CA ALA A 115 4.67 -7.68 7.18
C ALA A 115 4.14 -8.93 6.43
N LEU A 116 4.35 -8.99 5.11
CA LEU A 116 3.99 -10.17 4.31
C LEU A 116 4.76 -11.41 4.77
N GLU A 117 6.05 -11.27 5.01
CA GLU A 117 6.91 -12.35 5.51
C GLU A 117 6.47 -12.83 6.90
N GLU A 118 6.25 -11.92 7.85
CA GLU A 118 5.78 -12.24 9.20
C GLU A 118 4.42 -12.94 9.20
N MET A 119 3.52 -12.56 8.30
CA MET A 119 2.21 -13.19 8.16
C MET A 119 2.24 -14.49 7.34
N GLY A 120 3.41 -14.92 6.87
CA GLY A 120 3.56 -16.17 6.12
C GLY A 120 2.93 -16.14 4.73
N VAL A 121 2.95 -15.00 4.06
CA VAL A 121 2.54 -14.89 2.66
C VAL A 121 3.65 -15.43 1.77
N GLU A 122 3.31 -16.37 0.89
CA GLU A 122 4.24 -16.87 -0.11
C GLU A 122 4.40 -15.84 -1.23
N ILE A 123 5.64 -15.51 -1.59
CA ILE A 123 5.95 -14.63 -2.72
C ILE A 123 6.79 -15.40 -3.73
N ARG A 124 6.28 -15.53 -4.95
CA ARG A 124 6.99 -16.14 -6.08
C ARG A 124 7.31 -15.05 -7.10
N THR A 125 8.58 -14.80 -7.28
CA THR A 125 9.13 -13.88 -8.28
C THR A 125 9.74 -14.65 -9.45
N SER A 126 9.96 -13.97 -10.55
CA SER A 126 10.68 -14.58 -11.69
C SER A 126 12.19 -14.55 -11.51
#